data_90ef3d498c0adbd178a6508f01c93d8b
#
_entry.id   90ef3d498c0adbd178a6508f01c93d8b
#
_cell.length_a   1.000
_cell.length_b   1.000
_cell.length_c   1.000
_cell.angle_alpha   90.00
_cell.angle_beta   90.00
_cell.angle_gamma   90.00
#
_symmetry.space_group_name_H-M   'P 1'
#
loop_
_entity.id
_entity.type
_entity.pdbx_description
1 polymer ?
#
loop_
_entity_poly.entity_id
_entity_poly.type
_entity_poly.pdbx_seq_one_letter_code
_entity_poly.pdbx_strand_id
1 'polypeptide(L)'
;FFWSQQQIAVSGIGSIDYRRIFDNSEASGQVKGKASYLTLDEVARDENDGRRAAVCATVVDVAEHTYKDRETGSRKRFARLTLSQNNRLAECVCWNDYYMEHRTEIQSLKDRVVILTAVIRYSDYNGCNTLQTYKNSLLFIQS
;
A
#
# COMPACT_ATOMS: atom_id res chain seq x y z
N PHE A 1 19.33 -8.31 -4.65
CA PHE A 1 18.52 -7.35 -4.96
C PHE A 1 19.13 -6.05 -4.93
N PHE A 2 19.32 -5.57 -5.82
CA PHE A 2 20.09 -4.63 -5.90
C PHE A 2 19.57 -3.35 -5.69
N TRP A 3 18.39 -3.09 -5.92
CA TRP A 3 17.96 -1.80 -5.65
C TRP A 3 17.91 -1.60 -4.29
N SER A 4 18.30 -1.98 -4.08
CA SER A 4 18.74 -2.25 -3.16
C SER A 4 18.38 -1.52 -2.16
N GLN A 5 18.39 -2.01 -1.26
CA GLN A 5 18.04 -1.55 -0.12
C GLN A 5 18.46 -0.25 0.15
N GLN A 6 19.60 0.08 -0.16
CA GLN A 6 20.04 1.29 0.22
C GLN A 6 19.41 2.41 -0.41
N GLN A 7 19.03 2.32 -1.63
CA GLN A 7 18.35 3.38 -2.29
C GLN A 7 17.03 3.63 -1.66
N ILE A 8 16.29 2.57 -1.37
CA ILE A 8 14.98 2.72 -0.83
C ILE A 8 15.02 3.23 0.59
N ALA A 9 15.87 2.64 1.38
CA ALA A 9 15.93 3.03 2.75
C ALA A 9 16.33 4.46 2.95
N VAL A 10 17.23 4.87 2.20
CA VAL A 10 17.68 6.19 2.32
C VAL A 10 16.71 7.12 1.85
N SER A 11 16.06 6.78 0.94
CA SER A 11 15.35 7.75 0.44
C SER A 11 14.11 7.61 0.88
N GLY A 12 13.64 6.57 1.02
CA GLY A 12 12.38 6.60 1.34
C GLY A 12 11.81 7.79 0.82
N ILE A 13 12.46 8.28 0.02
CA ILE A 13 12.45 9.48 -0.21
C ILE A 13 12.48 9.75 -1.53
N GLY A 14 12.30 10.65 -1.80
CA GLY A 14 12.02 11.23 -2.91
C GLY A 14 12.66 10.98 -4.19
N SER A 15 13.79 10.66 -4.16
CA SER A 15 14.57 10.36 -5.35
C SER A 15 14.39 8.94 -5.85
N ILE A 16 13.58 8.15 -5.20
CA ILE A 16 13.37 6.78 -5.65
C ILE A 16 12.60 6.77 -6.95
N ASP A 17 13.12 6.04 -7.90
CA ASP A 17 12.43 5.81 -9.15
C ASP A 17 11.59 4.53 -9.05
N TYR A 18 10.33 4.67 -8.71
CA TYR A 18 9.44 3.55 -8.56
C TYR A 18 9.30 2.73 -9.82
N ARG A 19 9.28 3.38 -10.97
CA ARG A 19 9.13 2.65 -12.23
C ARG A 19 10.29 1.72 -12.43
N ARG A 20 11.49 2.20 -12.11
CA ARG A 20 12.66 1.39 -12.25
C ARG A 20 12.62 0.20 -11.31
N ILE A 21 12.17 0.41 -10.07
CA ILE A 21 12.04 -0.67 -9.11
C ILE A 21 11.07 -1.72 -9.62
N PHE A 22 9.90 -1.29 -10.07
CA PHE A 22 8.91 -2.23 -10.57
C PHE A 22 9.37 -2.92 -11.86
N ASP A 23 10.03 -2.21 -12.74
CA ASP A 23 10.50 -2.80 -14.00
C ASP A 23 11.55 -3.87 -13.78
N ASN A 24 12.28 -3.81 -12.67
CA ASN A 24 13.30 -4.78 -12.36
C ASN A 24 12.83 -5.86 -11.37
N SER A 25 11.56 -5.85 -10.99
CA SER A 25 11.04 -6.79 -10.01
C SER A 25 10.10 -7.78 -10.67
N GLU A 26 9.81 -8.86 -9.96
CA GLU A 26 8.86 -9.85 -10.43
C GLU A 26 7.45 -9.28 -10.54
N ALA A 27 7.19 -8.18 -9.85
CA ALA A 27 5.89 -7.54 -9.89
C ALA A 27 5.62 -6.84 -11.21
N SER A 28 6.64 -6.45 -11.94
CA SER A 28 6.46 -5.61 -13.12
C SER A 28 5.49 -6.17 -14.14
N GLY A 29 5.58 -7.43 -14.43
CA GLY A 29 4.69 -8.05 -15.41
C GLY A 29 3.25 -8.13 -14.94
N GLN A 30 3.03 -8.08 -13.64
CA GLN A 30 1.69 -8.18 -13.08
C GLN A 30 1.05 -6.82 -12.85
N VAL A 31 1.87 -5.79 -12.70
CA VAL A 31 1.38 -4.45 -12.44
C VAL A 31 1.14 -3.68 -13.71
N LYS A 32 1.91 -3.93 -14.74
CA LYS A 32 1.78 -3.24 -16.01
C LYS A 32 0.38 -3.40 -16.59
N GLY A 33 -0.22 -2.29 -16.93
CA GLY A 33 -1.56 -2.29 -17.52
C GLY A 33 -2.70 -2.41 -16.51
N LYS A 34 -2.39 -2.71 -15.24
CA LYS A 34 -3.41 -2.86 -14.21
C LYS A 34 -3.34 -1.79 -13.15
N ALA A 35 -2.19 -1.29 -12.86
CA ALA A 35 -2.00 -0.24 -11.87
C ALA A 35 -0.99 0.77 -12.38
N SER A 36 -1.17 2.02 -11.97
CA SER A 36 -0.25 3.09 -12.34
C SER A 36 0.72 3.33 -11.18
N TYR A 37 1.98 3.59 -11.51
CA TYR A 37 2.96 3.96 -10.50
C TYR A 37 2.64 5.39 -10.06
N LEU A 38 2.32 5.59 -8.80
CA LEU A 38 1.97 6.90 -8.27
C LEU A 38 2.73 7.17 -6.98
N THR A 39 3.04 8.43 -6.76
CA THR A 39 3.57 8.88 -5.48
C THR A 39 2.39 9.08 -4.53
N LEU A 40 2.65 9.19 -3.24
CA LEU A 40 1.58 9.47 -2.29
C LEU A 40 0.95 10.85 -2.53
N ASP A 41 1.72 11.79 -3.06
CA ASP A 41 1.19 13.07 -3.47
C ASP A 41 0.15 12.91 -4.58
N GLU A 42 0.44 12.06 -5.55
CA GLU A 42 -0.47 11.80 -6.65
C GLU A 42 -1.72 11.04 -6.18
N VAL A 43 -1.54 10.11 -5.24
CA VAL A 43 -2.66 9.39 -4.66
C VAL A 43 -3.65 10.36 -4.02
N ALA A 44 -3.16 11.42 -3.42
CA ALA A 44 -4.00 12.38 -2.73
C ALA A 44 -4.83 13.27 -3.66
N ARG A 45 -4.56 13.26 -4.95
CA ARG A 45 -5.31 14.09 -5.90
C ARG A 45 -6.69 13.50 -6.16
N ASP A 46 -7.72 14.35 -6.13
CA ASP A 46 -9.10 13.91 -6.27
C ASP A 46 -9.35 13.14 -7.57
N GLU A 47 -8.69 13.55 -8.64
CA GLU A 47 -8.85 12.90 -9.94
C GLU A 47 -8.41 11.44 -9.98
N ASN A 48 -7.64 11.02 -9.00
CA ASN A 48 -7.15 9.64 -8.94
C ASN A 48 -8.06 8.70 -8.13
N ASP A 49 -9.16 9.21 -7.57
CA ASP A 49 -10.12 8.35 -6.86
C ASP A 49 -10.64 7.27 -7.81
N GLY A 50 -10.62 6.03 -7.38
CA GLY A 50 -11.06 4.89 -8.17
C GLY A 50 -9.97 4.20 -8.98
N ARG A 51 -8.80 4.82 -9.10
CA ARG A 51 -7.71 4.21 -9.88
C ARG A 51 -6.95 3.18 -9.06
N ARG A 52 -6.36 2.22 -9.73
CA ARG A 52 -5.43 1.30 -9.10
C ARG A 52 -4.04 1.92 -9.16
N ALA A 53 -3.36 1.89 -8.04
CA ALA A 53 -2.03 2.48 -7.90
C ALA A 53 -1.02 1.47 -7.40
N ALA A 54 0.20 1.61 -7.86
CA ALA A 54 1.34 0.90 -7.32
C ALA A 54 2.18 1.93 -6.60
N VAL A 55 2.43 1.74 -5.32
CA VAL A 55 3.17 2.69 -4.50
C VAL A 55 4.33 2.02 -3.79
N CYS A 56 5.39 2.79 -3.57
CA CYS A 56 6.53 2.38 -2.77
C CYS A 56 6.64 3.35 -1.59
N ALA A 57 6.53 2.85 -0.40
CA ALA A 57 6.53 3.71 0.78
C ALA A 57 7.04 2.98 2.00
N THR A 58 7.39 3.75 3.03
CA THR A 58 7.74 3.18 4.32
C THR A 58 6.46 3.02 5.14
N VAL A 59 6.31 1.88 5.78
CA VAL A 59 5.18 1.65 6.67
C VAL A 59 5.56 2.22 8.03
N VAL A 60 4.86 3.25 8.46
CA VAL A 60 5.15 3.93 9.72
C VAL A 60 4.44 3.23 10.88
N ASP A 61 3.27 2.71 10.62
CA ASP A 61 2.49 2.06 11.67
C ASP A 61 1.55 1.00 11.06
N VAL A 62 1.23 0.00 11.86
CA VAL A 62 0.29 -1.06 11.50
C VAL A 62 -0.67 -1.23 12.66
N ALA A 63 -1.96 -1.09 12.40
CA ALA A 63 -2.98 -1.28 13.42
C ALA A 63 -4.03 -2.29 12.95
N GLU A 64 -4.30 -3.29 13.76
CA GLU A 64 -5.34 -4.26 13.47
C GLU A 64 -6.63 -3.81 14.14
N HIS A 65 -7.74 -3.91 13.42
CA HIS A 65 -9.06 -3.58 13.91
C HIS A 65 -10.03 -4.72 13.62
N THR A 66 -11.10 -4.77 14.37
CA THR A 66 -12.16 -5.75 14.13
C THR A 66 -13.46 -5.01 13.82
N TYR A 67 -14.31 -5.64 13.05
CA TYR A 67 -15.63 -5.11 12.78
C TYR A 67 -16.62 -6.27 12.62
N LYS A 68 -17.91 -5.97 12.79
CA LYS A 68 -18.94 -6.96 12.62
C LYS A 68 -19.53 -6.84 11.22
N ASP A 69 -19.51 -7.95 10.49
CA ASP A 69 -20.11 -7.99 9.17
C ASP A 69 -21.62 -7.96 9.32
N ARG A 70 -22.26 -7.00 8.67
CA ARG A 70 -23.71 -6.83 8.77
C ARG A 70 -24.50 -7.95 8.14
N GLU A 71 -23.96 -8.58 7.12
CA GLU A 71 -24.66 -9.64 6.41
C GLU A 71 -24.60 -10.97 7.13
N THR A 72 -23.46 -11.31 7.65
CA THR A 72 -23.26 -12.62 8.28
C THR A 72 -23.26 -12.58 9.80
N GLY A 73 -23.12 -11.39 10.38
CA GLY A 73 -22.98 -11.25 11.81
C GLY A 73 -21.64 -11.70 12.36
N SER A 74 -20.74 -12.17 11.49
CA SER A 74 -19.44 -12.64 11.94
C SER A 74 -18.49 -11.49 12.19
N ARG A 75 -17.53 -11.73 13.06
CA ARG A 75 -16.50 -10.74 13.35
C ARG A 75 -15.38 -10.87 12.33
N LYS A 76 -15.01 -9.76 11.71
CA LYS A 76 -13.96 -9.72 10.72
C LYS A 76 -12.85 -8.76 11.15
N ARG A 77 -11.70 -8.88 10.54
CA ARG A 77 -10.54 -8.05 10.87
C ARG A 77 -10.02 -7.34 9.63
N PHE A 78 -9.42 -6.19 9.87
CA PHE A 78 -8.69 -5.47 8.82
C PHE A 78 -7.51 -4.77 9.46
N ALA A 79 -6.56 -4.37 8.65
CA ALA A 79 -5.40 -3.62 9.13
C ALA A 79 -5.36 -2.26 8.48
N ARG A 80 -4.95 -1.25 9.23
CA ARG A 80 -4.64 0.06 8.70
C ARG A 80 -3.14 0.24 8.71
N LEU A 81 -2.59 0.52 7.56
CA LEU A 81 -1.19 0.85 7.42
C LEU A 81 -1.06 2.36 7.24
N THR A 82 -0.16 2.97 7.98
CA THR A 82 0.19 4.36 7.73
C THR A 82 1.45 4.35 6.88
N LEU A 83 1.36 4.91 5.70
CA LEU A 83 2.46 4.94 4.73
C LEU A 83 3.08 6.32 4.68
N SER A 84 4.39 6.38 4.55
CA SER A 84 5.12 7.64 4.46
C SER A 84 6.03 7.66 3.24
N GLN A 85 6.04 8.79 2.56
CA GLN A 85 6.90 9.01 1.44
C GLN A 85 7.05 10.50 1.24
N ASN A 86 8.27 11.02 1.19
CA ASN A 86 8.51 12.45 0.97
C ASN A 86 7.75 13.35 1.92
N ASN A 87 7.72 13.00 3.18
CA ASN A 87 6.98 13.75 4.20
C ASN A 87 5.48 13.78 3.98
N ARG A 88 4.97 12.94 3.09
CA ARG A 88 3.54 12.77 2.87
C ARG A 88 3.10 11.46 3.52
N LEU A 89 1.97 11.52 4.22
CA LEU A 89 1.38 10.32 4.82
C LEU A 89 0.13 9.92 4.03
N ALA A 90 -0.11 8.63 3.98
CA ALA A 90 -1.35 8.09 3.42
C ALA A 90 -1.74 6.86 4.21
N GLU A 91 -3.02 6.55 4.19
CA GLU A 91 -3.54 5.37 4.87
C GLU A 91 -3.83 4.29 3.83
N CYS A 92 -3.48 3.06 4.16
CA CYS A 92 -3.85 1.90 3.34
C CYS A 92 -4.63 0.92 4.22
N VAL A 93 -5.82 0.56 3.77
CA VAL A 93 -6.67 -0.39 4.49
C VAL A 93 -6.53 -1.75 3.82
N CYS A 94 -6.15 -2.75 4.61
CA CYS A 94 -6.09 -4.13 4.16
C CYS A 94 -7.33 -4.84 4.70
N TRP A 95 -8.32 -5.07 3.83
CA TRP A 95 -9.59 -5.65 4.25
C TRP A 95 -9.50 -7.13 4.59
N ASN A 96 -10.52 -7.62 5.25
CA ASN A 96 -10.53 -8.94 5.89
C ASN A 96 -9.86 -10.07 5.11
N ASP A 97 -10.30 -10.35 3.91
CA ASP A 97 -9.80 -11.51 3.18
C ASP A 97 -8.31 -11.37 2.85
N TYR A 98 -7.92 -10.22 2.36
CA TYR A 98 -6.53 -9.97 2.04
C TYR A 98 -5.68 -9.95 3.30
N TYR A 99 -6.17 -9.29 4.35
CA TYR A 99 -5.44 -9.19 5.59
C TYR A 99 -5.23 -10.57 6.23
N MET A 100 -6.25 -11.38 6.29
CA MET A 100 -6.13 -12.71 6.91
C MET A 100 -5.18 -13.62 6.15
N GLU A 101 -5.17 -13.50 4.82
CA GLU A 101 -4.28 -14.28 3.99
C GLU A 101 -2.82 -13.87 4.19
N HIS A 102 -2.56 -12.59 4.42
CA HIS A 102 -1.20 -12.06 4.54
C HIS A 102 -0.90 -11.52 5.95
N ARG A 103 -1.65 -11.96 6.94
CA ARG A 103 -1.60 -11.37 8.28
C ARG A 103 -0.21 -11.34 8.89
N THR A 104 0.51 -12.44 8.82
CA THR A 104 1.84 -12.52 9.42
C THR A 104 2.79 -11.50 8.79
N GLU A 105 2.74 -11.39 7.47
CA GLU A 105 3.59 -10.45 6.75
C GLU A 105 3.18 -9.02 7.08
N ILE A 106 1.89 -8.72 7.05
CA ILE A 106 1.40 -7.38 7.29
C ILE A 106 1.74 -6.91 8.71
N GLN A 107 1.63 -7.77 9.68
CA GLN A 107 1.96 -7.40 11.05
C GLN A 107 3.43 -7.10 11.26
N SER A 108 4.29 -7.56 10.37
CA SER A 108 5.73 -7.32 10.45
C SER A 108 6.20 -6.08 9.69
N LEU A 109 5.28 -5.32 9.10
CA LEU A 109 5.67 -4.25 8.17
C LEU A 109 6.15 -2.96 8.80
N LYS A 110 5.90 -2.74 10.07
CA LYS A 110 6.30 -1.47 10.69
C LYS A 110 7.78 -1.19 10.47
N ASP A 111 8.06 0.03 10.06
CA ASP A 111 9.41 0.52 9.76
C ASP A 111 10.06 -0.14 8.53
N ARG A 112 9.29 -0.83 7.73
CA ARG A 112 9.79 -1.46 6.52
C ARG A 112 9.31 -0.72 5.28
N VAL A 113 10.09 -0.82 4.22
CA VAL A 113 9.72 -0.24 2.93
C VAL A 113 8.99 -1.31 2.12
N VAL A 114 7.86 -0.95 1.57
CA VAL A 114 7.05 -1.90 0.79
C VAL A 114 6.69 -1.33 -0.55
N ILE A 115 6.41 -2.20 -1.49
CA ILE A 115 5.83 -1.87 -2.78
C ILE A 115 4.51 -2.61 -2.81
N LEU A 116 3.42 -1.88 -2.94
CA LEU A 116 2.12 -2.52 -2.94
C LEU A 116 1.19 -1.92 -3.99
N THR A 117 0.23 -2.73 -4.44
CA THR A 117 -0.82 -2.25 -5.32
C THR A 117 -2.12 -2.16 -4.55
N ALA A 118 -2.89 -1.12 -4.81
CA ALA A 118 -4.14 -0.88 -4.10
C ALA A 118 -5.04 0.02 -4.95
N VAL A 119 -6.31 0.09 -4.58
CA VAL A 119 -7.26 0.99 -5.23
C VAL A 119 -7.33 2.27 -4.41
N ILE A 120 -7.31 3.40 -5.08
CA ILE A 120 -7.48 4.68 -4.43
C ILE A 120 -8.96 4.91 -4.19
N ARG A 121 -9.34 5.21 -2.96
CA ARG A 121 -10.73 5.47 -2.59
C ARG A 121 -10.82 6.67 -1.67
N TYR A 122 -11.71 7.57 -2.00
CA TYR A 122 -11.99 8.70 -1.13
C TYR A 122 -12.64 8.19 0.16
N SER A 123 -12.16 8.67 1.28
CA SER A 123 -12.71 8.30 2.59
C SER A 123 -13.36 9.52 3.23
N ASP A 124 -14.67 9.44 3.46
CA ASP A 124 -15.38 10.51 4.17
C ASP A 124 -14.87 10.66 5.58
N TYR A 125 -14.50 9.56 6.20
CA TYR A 125 -13.99 9.56 7.55
C TYR A 125 -12.68 10.35 7.65
N ASN A 126 -11.78 10.16 6.69
CA ASN A 126 -10.49 10.85 6.69
C ASN A 126 -10.52 12.18 5.94
N GLY A 127 -11.54 12.42 5.15
CA GLY A 127 -11.64 13.63 4.34
C GLY A 127 -10.63 13.66 3.19
N CYS A 128 -10.11 12.54 2.78
CA CYS A 128 -9.10 12.46 1.71
C CYS A 128 -9.06 11.08 1.07
N ASN A 129 -8.32 10.96 0.01
CA ASN A 129 -8.12 9.67 -0.63
C ASN A 129 -7.27 8.74 0.25
N THR A 130 -7.66 7.48 0.27
CA THR A 130 -6.91 6.42 0.95
C THR A 130 -6.64 5.32 -0.06
N LEU A 131 -5.84 4.35 0.34
CA LEU A 131 -5.58 3.17 -0.46
C LEU A 131 -6.30 1.98 0.17
N GLN A 132 -6.82 1.09 -0.65
CA GLN A 132 -7.47 -0.13 -0.15
C GLN A 132 -6.98 -1.31 -0.97
N THR A 133 -6.59 -2.37 -0.29
CA THR A 133 -6.18 -3.60 -0.97
C THR A 133 -7.38 -4.27 -1.62
N TYR A 134 -7.11 -5.03 -2.66
CA TYR A 134 -8.11 -5.83 -3.34
C TYR A 134 -7.58 -7.27 -3.44
N LYS A 135 -8.40 -8.18 -3.89
CA LYS A 135 -8.07 -9.61 -3.88
C LYS A 135 -6.71 -9.92 -4.46
N ASN A 136 -6.34 -9.27 -5.55
CA ASN A 136 -5.09 -9.54 -6.23
C ASN A 136 -4.01 -8.49 -5.99
N SER A 137 -4.15 -7.71 -4.92
CA SER A 137 -3.12 -6.75 -4.56
C SER A 137 -1.78 -7.44 -4.37
N LEU A 138 -0.73 -6.81 -4.89
CA LEU A 138 0.62 -7.33 -4.74
C LEU A 138 1.30 -6.60 -3.59
N LEU A 139 2.08 -7.33 -2.82
CA LEU A 139 2.83 -6.77 -1.71
C LEU A 139 4.24 -7.34 -1.75
N PHE A 140 5.22 -6.47 -1.87
CA PHE A 140 6.61 -6.85 -1.85
C PHE A 140 7.30 -6.09 -0.74
N ILE A 141 7.99 -6.79 0.14
CA ILE A 141 8.67 -6.20 1.27
C ILE A 141 10.15 -6.09 0.94
N GLN A 142 10.67 -4.87 1.09
CA GLN A 142 12.08 -4.66 0.84
C GLN A 142 12.90 -5.29 1.96
N SER A 143 13.80 -6.13 1.63
CA SER A 143 14.63 -6.78 2.63
C SER A 143 15.87 -5.98 2.99
#